data_d0a0dbd07782454c0864e0c5b8687c69
#
_entry.id   d0a0dbd07782454c0864e0c5b8687c69
#
_cell.length_a   1.000
_cell.length_b   1.000
_cell.length_c   1.000
_cell.angle_alpha   90.00
_cell.angle_beta   90.00
_cell.angle_gamma   90.00
#
_symmetry.space_group_name_H-M   'P 1'
#
loop_
_entity.id
_entity.type
_entity.pdbx_description
1 polymer ?
#
loop_
_entity_poly.entity_id
_entity_poly.type
_entity_poly.pdbx_seq_one_letter_code
_entity_poly.pdbx_strand_id
1 'polypeptide(L)' 'MLKHDVKLEKDRISVEVRMSDDSRYEGDIFVNRGERLQDLLNGSRNFFPLIPTDRSKETMLIHKRWIKFMIEK' A
#
# COMPACT_ATOMS: atom_id res chain seq x y z
N MET A 1 -25.78 -15.93 -6.61
CA MET A 1 -25.23 -15.49 -6.42
C MET A 1 -24.77 -14.94 -6.38
N LEU A 2 -24.44 -14.48 -6.47
CA LEU A 2 -23.77 -13.85 -6.47
C LEU A 2 -23.25 -13.16 -6.25
N LYS A 3 -23.10 -12.96 -6.08
CA LYS A 3 -22.41 -12.44 -5.88
C LYS A 3 -21.78 -11.87 -5.84
N HIS A 4 -21.52 -11.70 -5.82
CA HIS A 4 -20.77 -11.23 -5.87
C HIS A 4 -20.31 -10.60 -6.20
N ASP A 5 -20.60 -10.76 -6.37
CA ASP A 5 -20.02 -9.97 -7.08
C ASP A 5 -19.89 -8.66 -6.81
N VAL A 6 -19.98 -8.33 -5.83
CA VAL A 6 -19.58 -7.08 -5.43
C VAL A 6 -18.12 -7.06 -5.41
N LYS A 7 -17.55 -6.67 -6.49
CA LYS A 7 -16.21 -6.49 -6.49
C LYS A 7 -15.91 -5.27 -5.78
N LEU A 8 -15.14 -5.38 -4.76
CA LEU A 8 -14.53 -4.24 -4.16
C LEU A 8 -13.52 -3.73 -5.14
N GLU A 9 -13.86 -2.67 -5.78
CA GLU A 9 -12.93 -2.06 -6.71
C GLU A 9 -11.84 -1.37 -5.92
N LYS A 10 -10.62 -1.59 -6.34
CA LYS A 10 -9.45 -1.02 -5.70
C LYS A 10 -8.72 -0.14 -6.67
N ASP A 11 -8.18 0.95 -6.18
CA ASP A 11 -7.28 1.80 -6.95
C ASP A 11 -5.86 1.42 -6.62
N ARG A 12 -5.01 1.43 -7.64
CA ARG A 12 -3.60 1.12 -7.47
C ARG A 12 -2.81 2.42 -7.42
N ILE A 13 -1.98 2.56 -6.40
CA ILE A 13 -1.15 3.73 -6.23
C ILE A 13 0.30 3.29 -6.19
N SER A 14 1.12 3.85 -7.08
CA SER A 14 2.54 3.57 -7.08
C SER A 14 3.24 4.50 -6.11
N VAL A 15 4.07 3.94 -5.25
CA VAL A 15 4.68 4.71 -4.17
C VAL A 15 6.13 4.33 -3.96
N GLU A 16 6.84 5.24 -3.34
CA GLU A 16 8.14 4.97 -2.74
C GLU A 16 7.96 5.14 -1.24
N VAL A 17 8.39 4.13 -0.49
CA VAL A 17 8.28 4.14 0.97
C VAL A 17 9.67 4.22 1.56
N ARG A 18 9.89 5.20 2.42
CA ARG A 18 11.13 5.29 3.16
C ARG A 18 10.86 4.90 4.60
N MET A 19 11.57 3.88 5.08
CA MET A 19 11.37 3.39 6.43
C MET A 19 12.22 4.19 7.41
N SER A 20 11.94 4.03 8.70
CA SER A 20 12.64 4.78 9.72
C SER A 20 14.13 4.47 9.79
N ASP A 21 14.54 3.30 9.31
CA ASP A 21 15.95 2.92 9.24
C ASP A 21 16.59 3.33 7.92
N ASP A 22 15.88 4.16 7.14
CA ASP A 22 16.29 4.65 5.82
C ASP A 22 16.26 3.62 4.71
N SER A 23 15.71 2.44 4.96
CA SER A 23 15.44 1.49 3.89
C SER A 23 14.42 2.09 2.95
N ARG A 24 14.55 1.74 1.66
CA ARG A 24 13.67 2.28 0.64
C ARG A 24 13.04 1.15 -0.15
N TYR A 25 11.74 1.26 -0.35
CA TYR A 25 11.01 0.27 -1.14
C TYR A 25 10.11 0.97 -2.12
N GLU A 26 10.00 0.42 -3.31
CA GLU A 26 9.11 0.95 -4.34
C GLU A 26 8.15 -0.13 -4.76
N GLY A 27 6.91 0.25 -4.97
CA GLY A 27 5.92 -0.69 -5.43
C GLY A 27 4.55 -0.07 -5.47
N ASP A 28 3.56 -0.94 -5.55
CA ASP A 28 2.18 -0.54 -5.65
C ASP A 28 1.45 -0.93 -4.39
N ILE A 29 0.54 -0.06 -3.96
CA ILE A 29 -0.40 -0.41 -2.92
C ILE A 29 -1.80 -0.26 -3.49
N PHE A 30 -2.75 -0.97 -2.89
CA PHE A 30 -4.12 -0.92 -3.33
C PHE A 30 -4.95 -0.33 -2.21
N VAL A 31 -5.77 0.65 -2.56
CA VAL A 31 -6.68 1.30 -1.63
C VAL A 31 -8.10 1.14 -2.16
N ASN A 32 -9.07 1.34 -1.32
CA ASN A 32 -10.45 1.31 -1.75
C ASN A 32 -10.66 2.46 -2.72
N ARG A 33 -11.60 2.25 -3.64
CA ARG A 33 -11.86 3.26 -4.64
C ARG A 33 -12.23 4.57 -3.96
N GLY A 34 -11.56 5.64 -4.37
CA GLY A 34 -11.78 6.95 -3.80
C GLY A 34 -10.95 7.26 -2.57
N GLU A 35 -10.28 6.25 -2.02
CA GLU A 35 -9.37 6.48 -0.90
C GLU A 35 -8.07 7.08 -1.39
N ARG A 36 -7.47 7.86 -0.54
CA ARG A 36 -6.16 8.44 -0.81
C ARG A 36 -5.12 7.75 0.05
N LEU A 37 -3.86 8.00 -0.29
CA LEU A 37 -2.76 7.47 0.47
C LEU A 37 -2.84 7.88 1.94
N GLN A 38 -3.19 9.13 2.20
CA GLN A 38 -3.28 9.59 3.57
C GLN A 38 -4.39 8.89 4.35
N ASP A 39 -5.46 8.49 3.66
CA ASP A 39 -6.53 7.75 4.31
C ASP A 39 -6.05 6.39 4.77
N LEU A 40 -5.24 5.74 3.95
CA LEU A 40 -4.65 4.47 4.31
C LEU A 40 -3.78 4.61 5.56
N LEU A 41 -2.97 5.66 5.59
CA LEU A 41 -2.04 5.85 6.69
C LEU A 41 -2.74 6.29 7.97
N ASN A 42 -3.88 6.95 7.84
CA ASN A 42 -4.66 7.38 9.01
C ASN A 42 -5.63 6.33 9.50
N GLY A 43 -5.78 5.23 8.76
CA GLY A 43 -6.70 4.18 9.15
C GLY A 43 -6.20 3.39 10.34
N SER A 44 -7.02 2.46 10.80
CA SER A 44 -6.71 1.68 11.99
C SER A 44 -5.80 0.49 11.73
N ARG A 45 -5.57 0.15 10.47
CA ARG A 45 -4.72 -0.99 10.15
C ARG A 45 -3.27 -0.66 10.41
N ASN A 46 -2.57 -1.59 11.03
CA ASN A 46 -1.15 -1.39 11.33
C ASN A 46 -0.25 -1.76 10.16
N PHE A 47 -0.71 -2.70 9.33
CA PHE A 47 0.07 -3.19 8.20
C PHE A 47 -0.69 -2.97 6.91
N PHE A 48 0.04 -2.80 5.83
CA PHE A 48 -0.57 -2.83 4.50
C PHE A 48 0.37 -3.55 3.54
N PRO A 49 -0.18 -4.20 2.51
CA PRO A 49 0.67 -4.90 1.55
C PRO A 49 1.23 -3.95 0.52
N LEU A 50 2.49 -4.14 0.19
CA LEU A 50 3.17 -3.44 -0.88
C LEU A 50 3.62 -4.49 -1.89
N ILE A 51 3.22 -4.31 -3.14
CA ILE A 51 3.64 -5.19 -4.20
C ILE A 51 4.85 -4.55 -4.86
N PRO A 52 6.05 -5.11 -4.68
CA PRO A 52 7.26 -4.46 -5.18
C PRO A 52 7.24 -4.28 -6.69
N THR A 53 7.85 -3.19 -7.14
CA THR A 53 8.03 -2.95 -8.57
C THR A 53 8.82 -4.10 -9.18
N ASP A 54 9.82 -4.58 -8.46
CA ASP A 54 10.59 -5.73 -8.90
C ASP A 54 9.73 -6.98 -8.69
N ARG A 55 9.20 -7.51 -9.77
CA ARG A 55 8.26 -8.61 -9.72
C ARG A 55 8.90 -9.93 -9.27
N SER A 56 10.22 -9.99 -9.19
CA SER A 56 10.87 -11.18 -8.66
C SER A 56 10.77 -11.23 -7.14
N LYS A 57 10.34 -10.15 -6.51
CA LYS A 57 10.23 -10.10 -5.06
C LYS A 57 8.80 -10.35 -4.64
N GLU A 58 8.66 -10.85 -3.43
CA GLU A 58 7.36 -11.19 -2.89
C GLU A 58 6.68 -9.96 -2.32
N THR A 59 5.36 -10.03 -2.21
CA THR A 59 4.59 -8.98 -1.58
C THR A 59 5.07 -8.77 -0.15
N MET A 60 5.24 -7.51 0.22
CA MET A 60 5.72 -7.14 1.54
C MET A 60 4.58 -6.61 2.36
N LEU A 61 4.57 -6.92 3.64
CA LEU A 61 3.64 -6.30 4.58
C LEU A 61 4.42 -5.23 5.33
N ILE A 62 4.03 -3.99 5.12
CA ILE A 62 4.73 -2.84 5.69
C ILE A 62 4.00 -2.39 6.95
N HIS A 63 4.74 -2.24 8.05
CA HIS A 63 4.16 -1.72 9.29
C HIS A 63 4.22 -0.21 9.25
N LYS A 64 3.06 0.42 9.36
CA LYS A 64 2.96 1.89 9.23
C LYS A 64 3.83 2.62 10.25
N ARG A 65 3.97 2.03 11.42
CA ARG A 65 4.71 2.66 12.51
C ARG A 65 6.17 2.96 12.15
N TRP A 66 6.73 2.16 11.23
CA TRP A 66 8.14 2.29 10.89
C TRP A 66 8.38 3.08 9.61
N ILE A 67 7.36 3.76 9.10
CA ILE A 67 7.49 4.58 7.91
C ILE A 67 7.91 5.98 8.30
N LYS A 68 8.98 6.46 7.66
CA LYS A 68 9.43 7.82 7.83
C LYS A 68 8.63 8.76 6.93
N PHE A 69 8.48 8.39 5.67
CA PHE A 69 7.63 9.12 4.73
C PHE A 69 7.32 8.25 3.53
N MET A 70 6.33 8.66 2.77
CA MET A 70 5.91 7.94 1.58
C MET A 70 5.65 8.96 0.49
N ILE A 71 6.12 8.65 -0.71
CA ILE A 71 5.97 9.54 -1.85
C ILE A 71 5.12 8.84 -2.88
N GLU A 72 4.07 9.51 -3.32
CA GLU A 72 3.24 9.00 -4.39
C GLU A 72 3.91 9.35 -5.71
N LYS A 73 4.04 8.36 -6.57
CA LYS A 73 4.75 8.53 -7.82
C LYS A 73 3.87 8.94 -8.98
#